data_2b9ea916d63a8a5adbdcdde267292f39
#
_entry.id   2b9ea916d63a8a5adbdcdde267292f39
#
_cell.length_a   1.000
_cell.length_b   1.000
_cell.length_c   1.000
_cell.angle_alpha   90.00
_cell.angle_beta   90.00
_cell.angle_gamma   90.00
#
_symmetry.space_group_name_H-M   'P 1'
#
loop_
_entity.id
_entity.type
_entity.pdbx_description
1 polymer ?
#
loop_
_entity_poly.entity_id
_entity_poly.type
_entity_poly.pdbx_seq_one_letter_code
_entity_poly.pdbx_strand_id
1 'polypeptide(L)'
;MADTPNDLIPDATVRAMADLGTFGVCIPEAFGGLGFSKLVMCIVTEELSRGWIGAGSLGTRSEIAGELIATGGTDAQKAQWLPRIASGEILPTAVFTEPDVGSDLGALQTRARRDASGAWIIDGAKTWITHAARSDLMTLLARTLPDAKGYAGLSMLLVPKPRGTEAHPFPADGMSGSEIEVLGYRGMREYALQFDAMLAPADALLGGEEGQGFKQLMRTFEGARIQTAARAVGVARRALELGRDYALNRKQFGRAIVQFPRVADKLAMSLVDFVTARELSYAAARAKDSGKRCDIEAGMAKLLAARTAWSNADASLQIHGGNGYALEYEISRVLCDARILNIFEGAAEIQAQVIARGLVERRN
;
A
#
# COMPACT_ATOMS: atom_id res chain seq x y z
N MET A 1 -4.25 -12.19 -20.76
CA MET A 1 -3.87 -10.85 -21.23
C MET A 1 -2.37 -10.80 -21.17
N ALA A 2 -1.72 -10.59 -22.31
CA ALA A 2 -0.28 -10.35 -22.35
C ALA A 2 -0.05 -8.91 -21.91
N ASP A 3 0.15 -8.70 -20.60
CA ASP A 3 0.42 -7.40 -20.06
C ASP A 3 1.85 -7.01 -20.47
N THR A 4 1.97 -5.92 -21.19
CA THR A 4 3.27 -5.31 -21.44
C THR A 4 3.88 -4.89 -20.09
N PRO A 5 5.19 -5.01 -19.92
CA PRO A 5 5.84 -4.89 -18.61
C PRO A 5 5.68 -3.57 -17.86
N ASN A 6 5.15 -2.52 -18.48
CA ASN A 6 5.06 -1.16 -17.90
C ASN A 6 3.67 -0.54 -17.97
N ASP A 7 2.62 -1.33 -18.23
CA ASP A 7 1.27 -0.77 -18.37
C ASP A 7 0.72 -0.29 -17.04
N LEU A 8 0.16 0.92 -17.04
CA LEU A 8 -0.67 1.41 -15.95
C LEU A 8 -1.95 0.56 -15.83
N ILE A 9 -2.50 0.47 -14.63
CA ILE A 9 -3.83 -0.12 -14.44
C ILE A 9 -4.80 0.61 -15.37
N PRO A 10 -5.49 -0.10 -16.31
CA PRO A 10 -6.38 0.53 -17.28
C PRO A 10 -7.52 1.30 -16.60
N ASP A 11 -7.93 2.41 -17.18
CA ASP A 11 -9.07 3.20 -16.67
C ASP A 11 -10.36 2.40 -16.59
N ALA A 12 -10.55 1.43 -17.50
CA ALA A 12 -11.68 0.52 -17.43
C ALA A 12 -11.66 -0.34 -16.15
N THR A 13 -10.47 -0.81 -15.74
CA THR A 13 -10.30 -1.55 -14.49
C THR A 13 -10.56 -0.64 -13.28
N VAL A 14 -10.06 0.60 -13.29
CA VAL A 14 -10.33 1.58 -12.22
C VAL A 14 -11.83 1.85 -12.10
N ARG A 15 -12.53 2.05 -13.21
CA ARG A 15 -14.00 2.22 -13.22
C ARG A 15 -14.72 1.00 -12.68
N ALA A 16 -14.36 -0.21 -13.12
CA ALA A 16 -14.96 -1.44 -12.60
C ALA A 16 -14.74 -1.61 -11.09
N MET A 17 -13.56 -1.23 -10.57
CA MET A 17 -13.29 -1.21 -9.13
C MET A 17 -14.17 -0.18 -8.41
N ALA A 18 -14.37 1.01 -8.99
CA ALA A 18 -15.26 2.03 -8.45
C ALA A 18 -16.72 1.54 -8.40
N ASP A 19 -17.22 0.96 -9.49
CA ASP A 19 -18.58 0.41 -9.59
C ASP A 19 -18.84 -0.71 -8.54
N LEU A 20 -17.81 -1.46 -8.19
CA LEU A 20 -17.84 -2.48 -7.12
C LEU A 20 -17.68 -1.89 -5.70
N GLY A 21 -17.46 -0.59 -5.56
CA GLY A 21 -17.27 0.08 -4.27
C GLY A 21 -15.94 -0.22 -3.58
N THR A 22 -14.94 -0.73 -4.31
CA THR A 22 -13.67 -1.18 -3.71
C THR A 22 -12.82 -0.04 -3.13
N PHE A 23 -13.09 1.21 -3.49
CA PHE A 23 -12.39 2.38 -2.93
C PHE A 23 -13.00 2.88 -1.62
N GLY A 24 -14.23 2.45 -1.29
CA GLY A 24 -14.97 2.86 -0.11
C GLY A 24 -15.28 1.74 0.88
N VAL A 25 -14.55 0.62 0.87
CA VAL A 25 -14.88 -0.59 1.67
C VAL A 25 -15.09 -0.25 3.14
N CYS A 26 -14.16 0.48 3.79
CA CYS A 26 -14.26 0.86 5.19
C CYS A 26 -14.69 2.33 5.42
N ILE A 27 -14.91 3.11 4.35
CA ILE A 27 -15.44 4.46 4.51
C ILE A 27 -16.87 4.34 5.02
N PRO A 28 -17.27 5.12 6.07
CA PRO A 28 -18.62 5.04 6.61
C PRO A 28 -19.72 5.33 5.58
N GLU A 29 -20.85 4.66 5.69
CA GLU A 29 -22.03 4.84 4.80
C GLU A 29 -22.50 6.29 4.75
N ALA A 30 -22.39 7.03 5.86
CA ALA A 30 -22.72 8.47 5.92
C ALA A 30 -21.91 9.32 4.93
N PHE A 31 -20.77 8.81 4.44
CA PHE A 31 -19.93 9.45 3.44
C PHE A 31 -19.89 8.65 2.11
N GLY A 32 -20.92 7.85 1.85
CA GLY A 32 -21.06 7.12 0.58
C GLY A 32 -20.17 5.88 0.44
N GLY A 33 -19.49 5.44 1.50
CA GLY A 33 -18.75 4.19 1.55
C GLY A 33 -19.65 2.99 1.87
N LEU A 34 -19.05 1.80 2.00
CA LEU A 34 -19.76 0.57 2.32
C LEU A 34 -19.83 0.29 3.84
N GLY A 35 -19.06 1.00 4.65
CA GLY A 35 -19.04 0.85 6.10
C GLY A 35 -18.61 -0.53 6.59
N PHE A 36 -17.93 -1.34 5.76
CA PHE A 36 -17.53 -2.69 6.12
C PHE A 36 -16.33 -2.73 7.05
N SER A 37 -16.15 -3.88 7.69
CA SER A 37 -15.06 -4.13 8.64
C SER A 37 -13.70 -4.28 7.96
N LYS A 38 -12.62 -4.18 8.74
CA LYS A 38 -11.26 -4.45 8.26
C LYS A 38 -11.08 -5.92 7.82
N LEU A 39 -11.86 -6.85 8.36
CA LEU A 39 -11.87 -8.23 7.88
C LEU A 39 -12.40 -8.32 6.45
N VAL A 40 -13.50 -7.63 6.12
CA VAL A 40 -14.03 -7.60 4.75
C VAL A 40 -13.02 -6.92 3.81
N MET A 41 -12.42 -5.82 4.25
CA MET A 41 -11.34 -5.15 3.51
C MET A 41 -10.18 -6.11 3.20
N CYS A 42 -9.76 -6.96 4.14
CA CYS A 42 -8.73 -7.98 3.90
C CYS A 42 -9.14 -8.96 2.81
N ILE A 43 -10.38 -9.44 2.82
CA ILE A 43 -10.90 -10.38 1.81
C ILE A 43 -10.90 -9.74 0.43
N VAL A 44 -11.40 -8.50 0.31
CA VAL A 44 -11.41 -7.75 -0.95
C VAL A 44 -9.98 -7.53 -1.46
N THR A 45 -9.08 -7.10 -0.58
CA THR A 45 -7.68 -6.83 -0.93
C THR A 45 -6.93 -8.11 -1.32
N GLU A 46 -7.19 -9.24 -0.65
CA GLU A 46 -6.65 -10.56 -1.01
C GLU A 46 -7.06 -10.94 -2.44
N GLU A 47 -8.35 -10.87 -2.77
CA GLU A 47 -8.83 -11.27 -4.11
C GLU A 47 -8.33 -10.31 -5.21
N LEU A 48 -8.32 -9.01 -4.99
CA LEU A 48 -7.75 -8.05 -5.93
C LEU A 48 -6.25 -8.34 -6.18
N SER A 49 -5.49 -8.60 -5.12
CA SER A 49 -4.04 -8.85 -5.20
C SER A 49 -3.71 -10.23 -5.74
N ARG A 50 -4.60 -11.21 -5.57
CA ARG A 50 -4.51 -12.51 -6.24
C ARG A 50 -4.60 -12.37 -7.76
N GLY A 51 -5.45 -11.48 -8.25
CA GLY A 51 -5.52 -11.14 -9.67
C GLY A 51 -4.32 -10.30 -10.12
N TRP A 52 -4.07 -9.22 -9.40
CA TRP A 52 -2.99 -8.28 -9.69
C TRP A 52 -2.67 -7.42 -8.46
N ILE A 53 -1.43 -7.45 -7.98
CA ILE A 53 -1.02 -6.68 -6.80
C ILE A 53 -1.27 -5.17 -6.97
N GLY A 54 -1.17 -4.64 -8.20
CA GLY A 54 -1.48 -3.24 -8.51
C GLY A 54 -2.93 -2.88 -8.20
N ALA A 55 -3.89 -3.74 -8.54
CA ALA A 55 -5.30 -3.52 -8.22
C ALA A 55 -5.54 -3.48 -6.71
N GLY A 56 -4.97 -4.44 -5.96
CA GLY A 56 -5.02 -4.42 -4.49
C GLY A 56 -4.37 -3.17 -3.90
N SER A 57 -3.28 -2.70 -4.51
CA SER A 57 -2.60 -1.47 -4.07
C SER A 57 -3.38 -0.20 -4.33
N LEU A 58 -4.09 -0.12 -5.45
CA LEU A 58 -4.92 1.03 -5.75
C LEU A 58 -6.03 1.20 -4.70
N GLY A 59 -6.72 0.11 -4.34
CA GLY A 59 -7.67 0.09 -3.22
C GLY A 59 -7.03 0.48 -1.88
N THR A 60 -5.79 0.03 -1.63
CA THR A 60 -5.03 0.37 -0.42
C THR A 60 -4.78 1.88 -0.30
N ARG A 61 -4.47 2.58 -1.40
CA ARG A 61 -4.25 4.05 -1.35
C ARG A 61 -5.52 4.78 -0.87
N SER A 62 -6.67 4.37 -1.38
CA SER A 62 -7.97 4.92 -0.96
C SER A 62 -8.30 4.59 0.49
N GLU A 63 -8.04 3.38 0.94
CA GLU A 63 -8.27 2.95 2.32
C GLU A 63 -7.41 3.75 3.32
N ILE A 64 -6.10 3.91 3.04
CA ILE A 64 -5.19 4.68 3.91
C ILE A 64 -5.64 6.14 4.00
N ALA A 65 -5.94 6.77 2.87
CA ALA A 65 -6.40 8.16 2.86
C ALA A 65 -7.78 8.29 3.53
N GLY A 66 -8.70 7.36 3.27
CA GLY A 66 -10.02 7.33 3.89
C GLY A 66 -9.94 7.19 5.41
N GLU A 67 -9.14 6.26 5.95
CA GLU A 67 -8.94 6.09 7.39
C GLU A 67 -8.29 7.33 8.02
N LEU A 68 -7.29 7.92 7.35
CA LEU A 68 -6.60 9.12 7.82
C LEU A 68 -7.57 10.30 7.95
N ILE A 69 -8.40 10.53 6.91
CA ILE A 69 -9.38 11.64 6.90
C ILE A 69 -10.52 11.36 7.87
N ALA A 70 -11.06 10.14 7.91
CA ALA A 70 -12.15 9.77 8.80
C ALA A 70 -11.79 9.94 10.29
N THR A 71 -10.52 9.63 10.65
CA THR A 71 -10.07 9.69 12.05
C THR A 71 -9.46 11.02 12.46
N GLY A 72 -8.85 11.75 11.51
CA GLY A 72 -8.08 12.96 11.79
C GLY A 72 -8.64 14.25 11.17
N GLY A 73 -9.56 14.14 10.21
CA GLY A 73 -10.11 15.30 9.50
C GLY A 73 -11.18 16.06 10.27
N THR A 74 -11.33 17.34 9.94
CA THR A 74 -12.52 18.13 10.35
C THR A 74 -13.76 17.60 9.64
N ASP A 75 -14.95 17.96 10.13
CA ASP A 75 -16.21 17.53 9.49
C ASP A 75 -16.30 18.06 8.04
N ALA A 76 -15.80 19.27 7.78
CA ALA A 76 -15.71 19.82 6.43
C ALA A 76 -14.80 18.97 5.53
N GLN A 77 -13.61 18.59 6.00
CA GLN A 77 -12.68 17.73 5.26
C GLN A 77 -13.27 16.33 5.00
N LYS A 78 -13.94 15.75 5.99
CA LYS A 78 -14.64 14.46 5.82
C LYS A 78 -15.73 14.56 4.74
N ALA A 79 -16.59 15.58 4.82
CA ALA A 79 -17.66 15.80 3.86
C ALA A 79 -17.14 16.09 2.44
N GLN A 80 -16.00 16.76 2.32
CA GLN A 80 -15.38 17.10 1.04
C GLN A 80 -14.73 15.88 0.37
N TRP A 81 -13.97 15.07 1.13
CA TRP A 81 -13.05 14.11 0.53
C TRP A 81 -13.55 12.66 0.56
N LEU A 82 -14.21 12.23 1.64
CA LEU A 82 -14.58 10.83 1.79
C LEU A 82 -15.55 10.34 0.71
N PRO A 83 -16.61 11.09 0.31
CA PRO A 83 -17.51 10.64 -0.76
C PRO A 83 -16.80 10.49 -2.10
N ARG A 84 -15.89 11.40 -2.43
CA ARG A 84 -15.14 11.40 -3.68
C ARG A 84 -14.11 10.28 -3.74
N ILE A 85 -13.51 9.92 -2.60
CA ILE A 85 -12.64 8.74 -2.50
C ILE A 85 -13.47 7.47 -2.64
N ALA A 86 -14.58 7.35 -1.90
CA ALA A 86 -15.43 6.16 -1.91
C ALA A 86 -15.97 5.82 -3.30
N SER A 87 -16.36 6.83 -4.06
CA SER A 87 -16.84 6.68 -5.44
C SER A 87 -15.73 6.42 -6.47
N GLY A 88 -14.45 6.58 -6.10
CA GLY A 88 -13.34 6.53 -7.05
C GLY A 88 -13.24 7.75 -7.97
N GLU A 89 -14.00 8.82 -7.72
CA GLU A 89 -13.88 10.10 -8.45
C GLU A 89 -12.47 10.64 -8.34
N ILE A 90 -11.90 10.59 -7.13
CA ILE A 90 -10.51 10.95 -6.85
C ILE A 90 -9.71 9.74 -6.37
N LEU A 91 -8.45 9.70 -6.81
CA LEU A 91 -7.47 8.70 -6.41
C LEU A 91 -6.42 9.35 -5.52
N PRO A 92 -6.32 8.96 -4.24
CA PRO A 92 -5.32 9.51 -3.35
C PRO A 92 -3.97 8.81 -3.48
N THR A 93 -2.91 9.50 -3.03
CA THR A 93 -1.58 8.91 -2.81
C THR A 93 -0.98 9.38 -1.49
N ALA A 94 -0.17 8.51 -0.87
CA ALA A 94 0.57 8.81 0.36
C ALA A 94 1.95 9.37 0.02
N VAL A 95 2.29 10.56 0.55
CA VAL A 95 3.51 11.31 0.21
C VAL A 95 4.32 11.58 1.48
N PHE A 96 5.08 10.55 1.92
CA PHE A 96 5.79 10.60 3.21
C PHE A 96 7.30 10.52 3.04
N THR A 97 7.80 9.51 2.33
CA THR A 97 9.22 9.16 2.21
C THR A 97 10.03 10.22 1.46
N GLU A 98 11.25 10.49 1.92
CA GLU A 98 12.23 11.36 1.27
C GLU A 98 13.47 10.58 0.86
N PRO A 99 14.34 11.12 -0.03
CA PRO A 99 15.53 10.42 -0.48
C PRO A 99 16.39 9.85 0.66
N ASP A 100 16.57 10.62 1.74
CA ASP A 100 17.39 10.24 2.89
C ASP A 100 16.58 9.78 4.11
N VAL A 101 15.23 9.76 4.02
CA VAL A 101 14.32 9.50 5.15
C VAL A 101 13.22 8.53 4.76
N GLY A 102 13.39 7.26 5.12
CA GLY A 102 12.37 6.22 4.95
C GLY A 102 11.71 5.84 6.28
N SER A 103 12.36 5.00 7.07
CA SER A 103 11.82 4.52 8.35
C SER A 103 11.87 5.55 9.47
N ASP A 104 12.82 6.48 9.45
CA ASP A 104 12.96 7.56 10.44
C ASP A 104 12.27 8.86 9.98
N LEU A 105 10.95 8.87 9.98
CA LEU A 105 10.17 10.04 9.55
C LEU A 105 10.43 11.31 10.42
N GLY A 106 11.01 11.16 11.60
CA GLY A 106 11.38 12.29 12.46
C GLY A 106 12.44 13.21 11.87
N ALA A 107 13.25 12.69 10.93
CA ALA A 107 14.29 13.42 10.23
C ALA A 107 13.81 14.12 8.94
N LEU A 108 12.52 14.04 8.62
CA LEU A 108 11.90 14.60 7.41
C LEU A 108 12.20 16.09 7.24
N GLN A 109 12.56 16.49 6.01
CA GLN A 109 13.03 17.83 5.65
C GLN A 109 12.04 18.67 4.83
N THR A 110 11.13 18.03 4.07
CA THR A 110 10.08 18.75 3.32
C THR A 110 9.33 19.68 4.24
N ARG A 111 9.20 20.96 3.86
CA ARG A 111 8.60 22.01 4.67
C ARG A 111 7.31 22.51 4.05
N ALA A 112 6.39 22.95 4.91
CA ALA A 112 5.23 23.70 4.50
C ALA A 112 5.09 24.90 5.43
N ARG A 113 4.94 26.11 4.86
CA ARG A 113 4.77 27.36 5.59
C ARG A 113 3.56 28.12 5.04
N ARG A 114 2.90 28.90 5.87
CA ARG A 114 1.80 29.75 5.41
C ARG A 114 2.32 31.01 4.73
N ASP A 115 1.65 31.42 3.66
CA ASP A 115 1.84 32.74 3.06
C ASP A 115 0.91 33.79 3.69
N ALA A 116 0.94 35.03 3.17
CA ALA A 116 0.11 36.14 3.65
C ALA A 116 -1.40 35.91 3.43
N SER A 117 -1.80 35.06 2.50
CA SER A 117 -3.19 34.69 2.23
C SER A 117 -3.71 33.56 3.14
N GLY A 118 -2.79 32.89 3.85
CA GLY A 118 -3.05 31.69 4.64
C GLY A 118 -2.89 30.40 3.86
N ALA A 119 -2.60 30.44 2.57
CA ALA A 119 -2.28 29.26 1.77
C ALA A 119 -0.94 28.64 2.23
N TRP A 120 -0.75 27.36 1.95
CA TRP A 120 0.50 26.67 2.25
C TRP A 120 1.44 26.73 1.06
N ILE A 121 2.70 27.07 1.31
CA ILE A 121 3.81 26.97 0.38
C ILE A 121 4.64 25.75 0.78
N ILE A 122 4.80 24.81 -0.16
CA ILE A 122 5.48 23.53 0.07
C ILE A 122 6.79 23.51 -0.71
N ASP A 123 7.89 23.21 0.00
CA ASP A 123 9.24 23.07 -0.54
C ASP A 123 9.87 21.76 -0.06
N GLY A 124 10.51 21.00 -0.96
CA GLY A 124 11.23 19.78 -0.62
C GLY A 124 11.16 18.70 -1.67
N ALA A 125 11.66 17.52 -1.31
CA ALA A 125 11.72 16.36 -2.19
C ALA A 125 11.09 15.14 -1.53
N LYS A 126 10.39 14.33 -2.33
CA LYS A 126 9.80 13.05 -1.92
C LYS A 126 10.21 11.95 -2.89
N THR A 127 10.27 10.73 -2.42
CA THR A 127 10.65 9.58 -3.26
C THR A 127 9.81 8.35 -2.93
N TRP A 128 9.77 7.39 -3.84
CA TRP A 128 8.95 6.19 -3.72
C TRP A 128 7.46 6.50 -3.53
N ILE A 129 6.99 7.49 -4.27
CA ILE A 129 5.59 7.91 -4.19
C ILE A 129 4.78 7.16 -5.24
N THR A 130 4.10 6.12 -4.78
CA THR A 130 3.28 5.25 -5.60
C THR A 130 2.13 6.02 -6.24
N HIS A 131 1.96 5.88 -7.57
CA HIS A 131 0.82 6.41 -8.31
C HIS A 131 0.71 7.95 -8.37
N ALA A 132 1.78 8.68 -8.04
CA ALA A 132 1.75 10.13 -7.85
C ALA A 132 1.25 10.89 -9.08
N ALA A 133 1.69 10.54 -10.28
CA ALA A 133 1.26 11.24 -11.50
C ALA A 133 -0.27 11.18 -11.69
N ARG A 134 -0.87 10.02 -11.45
CA ARG A 134 -2.30 9.73 -11.69
C ARG A 134 -3.21 10.02 -10.50
N SER A 135 -2.66 10.42 -9.35
CA SER A 135 -3.45 10.81 -8.18
C SER A 135 -4.04 12.20 -8.32
N ASP A 136 -5.12 12.46 -7.57
CA ASP A 136 -5.81 13.75 -7.50
C ASP A 136 -5.65 14.41 -6.13
N LEU A 137 -5.27 13.63 -5.12
CA LEU A 137 -5.10 14.07 -3.74
C LEU A 137 -3.82 13.46 -3.17
N MET A 138 -2.95 14.29 -2.64
CA MET A 138 -1.79 13.87 -1.87
C MET A 138 -2.07 13.99 -0.37
N THR A 139 -1.91 12.91 0.39
CA THR A 139 -1.74 12.99 1.85
C THR A 139 -0.27 13.22 2.11
N LEU A 140 0.11 14.50 2.28
CA LEU A 140 1.51 14.92 2.35
C LEU A 140 1.94 15.16 3.79
N LEU A 141 2.98 14.46 4.23
CA LEU A 141 3.63 14.71 5.51
C LEU A 141 4.77 15.73 5.32
N ALA A 142 4.69 16.86 6.02
CA ALA A 142 5.67 17.93 5.94
C ALA A 142 5.95 18.54 7.33
N ARG A 143 7.07 19.21 7.45
CA ARG A 143 7.42 19.99 8.63
C ARG A 143 6.81 21.39 8.54
N THR A 144 5.89 21.70 9.46
CA THR A 144 5.23 23.02 9.56
C THR A 144 5.74 23.83 10.74
N LEU A 145 6.26 23.16 11.78
CA LEU A 145 6.83 23.80 12.97
C LEU A 145 8.36 23.63 12.94
N PRO A 146 9.12 24.62 12.40
CA PRO A 146 10.56 24.48 12.16
C PRO A 146 11.38 24.33 13.46
N ASP A 147 10.93 24.93 14.55
CA ASP A 147 11.62 24.92 15.84
C ASP A 147 11.33 23.64 16.66
N ALA A 148 10.29 22.90 16.29
CA ALA A 148 9.93 21.64 16.96
C ALA A 148 10.80 20.49 16.44
N LYS A 149 11.42 19.75 17.37
CA LYS A 149 12.30 18.63 17.04
C LYS A 149 11.51 17.32 16.73
N GLY A 150 12.09 16.51 15.83
CA GLY A 150 11.57 15.17 15.54
C GLY A 150 10.14 15.20 15.04
N TYR A 151 9.32 14.31 15.56
CA TYR A 151 7.93 14.11 15.12
C TYR A 151 6.98 15.26 15.47
N ALA A 152 7.27 16.04 16.50
CA ALA A 152 6.39 17.14 16.96
C ALA A 152 6.27 18.28 15.94
N GLY A 153 7.23 18.42 15.02
CA GLY A 153 7.18 19.44 13.97
C GLY A 153 6.41 19.02 12.71
N LEU A 154 5.90 17.79 12.66
CA LEU A 154 5.30 17.21 11.45
C LEU A 154 3.79 17.37 11.43
N SER A 155 3.28 17.83 10.29
CA SER A 155 1.84 17.96 10.02
C SER A 155 1.46 17.19 8.75
N MET A 156 0.21 16.74 8.70
CA MET A 156 -0.38 16.10 7.54
C MET A 156 -1.20 17.11 6.75
N LEU A 157 -0.95 17.20 5.46
CA LEU A 157 -1.65 18.10 4.55
C LEU A 157 -2.44 17.29 3.51
N LEU A 158 -3.67 17.66 3.25
CA LEU A 158 -4.50 17.16 2.16
C LEU A 158 -4.31 18.10 0.96
N VAL A 159 -3.44 17.73 0.03
CA VAL A 159 -3.03 18.59 -1.08
C VAL A 159 -3.68 18.12 -2.37
N PRO A 160 -4.75 18.78 -2.86
CA PRO A 160 -5.31 18.48 -4.16
C PRO A 160 -4.36 18.87 -5.28
N LYS A 161 -4.38 18.12 -6.36
CA LYS A 161 -3.63 18.45 -7.58
C LYS A 161 -4.38 17.97 -8.82
N PRO A 162 -4.13 18.56 -10.00
CA PRO A 162 -4.61 18.02 -11.24
C PRO A 162 -4.01 16.63 -11.50
N ARG A 163 -4.83 15.71 -12.03
CA ARG A 163 -4.38 14.39 -12.48
C ARG A 163 -3.44 14.54 -13.66
N GLY A 164 -2.28 13.91 -13.60
CA GLY A 164 -1.34 13.88 -14.71
C GLY A 164 -1.78 12.95 -15.83
N THR A 165 -1.21 13.19 -16.98
CA THR A 165 -1.28 12.34 -18.18
C THR A 165 0.10 11.81 -18.51
N GLU A 166 0.23 10.88 -19.46
CA GLU A 166 1.55 10.44 -19.91
C GLU A 166 2.41 11.57 -20.49
N ALA A 167 1.78 12.51 -21.20
CA ALA A 167 2.48 13.67 -21.77
C ALA A 167 2.87 14.72 -20.71
N HIS A 168 2.05 14.85 -19.68
CA HIS A 168 2.25 15.82 -18.59
C HIS A 168 1.96 15.15 -17.24
N PRO A 169 2.90 14.37 -16.69
CA PRO A 169 2.67 13.59 -15.47
C PRO A 169 2.50 14.47 -14.21
N PHE A 170 3.05 15.66 -14.20
CA PHE A 170 3.00 16.59 -13.07
C PHE A 170 2.57 18.00 -13.52
N PRO A 171 1.27 18.21 -13.81
CA PRO A 171 0.78 19.49 -14.35
C PRO A 171 0.58 20.59 -13.30
N ALA A 172 0.74 20.29 -12.00
CA ALA A 172 0.58 21.29 -10.95
C ALA A 172 1.79 22.25 -10.91
N ASP A 173 1.54 23.52 -10.78
CA ASP A 173 2.58 24.54 -10.61
C ASP A 173 3.40 24.28 -9.34
N GLY A 174 4.71 24.44 -9.42
CA GLY A 174 5.64 24.18 -8.31
C GLY A 174 5.83 22.67 -8.00
N MET A 175 5.34 21.77 -8.84
CA MET A 175 5.55 20.33 -8.71
C MET A 175 6.22 19.77 -9.96
N SER A 176 7.26 18.97 -9.77
CA SER A 176 7.90 18.19 -10.81
C SER A 176 8.24 16.80 -10.29
N GLY A 177 8.61 15.89 -11.18
CA GLY A 177 9.00 14.55 -10.78
C GLY A 177 9.48 13.69 -11.93
N SER A 178 9.97 12.51 -11.58
CA SER A 178 10.41 11.49 -12.54
C SER A 178 9.95 10.11 -12.07
N GLU A 179 9.67 9.23 -13.03
CA GLU A 179 9.38 7.83 -12.73
C GLU A 179 10.65 7.12 -12.25
N ILE A 180 10.49 6.25 -11.27
CA ILE A 180 11.52 5.32 -10.80
C ILE A 180 11.21 3.96 -11.41
N GLU A 181 12.07 3.47 -12.31
CA GLU A 181 11.94 2.13 -12.86
C GLU A 181 12.10 1.07 -11.75
N VAL A 182 11.16 0.13 -11.69
CA VAL A 182 11.09 -0.85 -10.60
C VAL A 182 11.14 -2.28 -11.13
N LEU A 183 11.62 -3.20 -10.28
CA LEU A 183 11.73 -4.62 -10.59
C LEU A 183 10.37 -5.28 -10.84
N GLY A 184 9.38 -4.94 -10.02
CA GLY A 184 7.99 -5.45 -10.07
C GLY A 184 7.02 -4.36 -9.63
N TYR A 185 5.82 -4.77 -9.14
CA TYR A 185 4.80 -3.82 -8.72
C TYR A 185 4.31 -2.92 -9.87
N ARG A 186 4.34 -3.48 -11.07
CA ARG A 186 3.97 -2.78 -12.30
C ARG A 186 2.48 -2.45 -12.31
N GLY A 187 2.12 -1.38 -13.03
CA GLY A 187 0.76 -0.86 -13.09
C GLY A 187 0.50 0.28 -12.12
N MET A 188 1.28 0.40 -11.04
CA MET A 188 1.17 1.53 -10.09
C MET A 188 2.14 2.67 -10.41
N ARG A 189 3.35 2.36 -10.84
CA ARG A 189 4.50 3.26 -11.03
C ARG A 189 4.91 3.97 -9.73
N GLU A 190 6.21 4.15 -9.57
CA GLU A 190 6.82 4.84 -8.45
C GLU A 190 7.48 6.13 -8.93
N TYR A 191 7.45 7.16 -8.10
CA TYR A 191 7.95 8.47 -8.51
C TYR A 191 8.84 9.11 -7.46
N ALA A 192 9.87 9.82 -7.94
CA ALA A 192 10.54 10.89 -7.20
C ALA A 192 9.84 12.21 -7.52
N LEU A 193 9.58 13.02 -6.49
CA LEU A 193 8.88 14.29 -6.59
C LEU A 193 9.75 15.41 -6.04
N GLN A 194 9.65 16.58 -6.67
CA GLN A 194 10.24 17.84 -6.19
C GLN A 194 9.13 18.89 -6.06
N PHE A 195 9.12 19.58 -4.93
CA PHE A 195 8.26 20.72 -4.66
C PHE A 195 9.11 21.98 -4.57
N ASP A 196 8.76 22.98 -5.35
CA ASP A 196 9.40 24.30 -5.41
C ASP A 196 8.30 25.37 -5.33
N ALA A 197 8.08 25.88 -4.12
CA ALA A 197 7.00 26.80 -3.81
C ALA A 197 5.60 26.32 -4.27
N MET A 198 5.33 24.99 -4.22
CA MET A 198 4.01 24.46 -4.57
C MET A 198 2.96 25.00 -3.61
N LEU A 199 1.87 25.52 -4.15
CA LEU A 199 0.77 26.07 -3.34
C LEU A 199 -0.24 24.96 -2.98
N ALA A 200 -0.69 24.97 -1.71
CA ALA A 200 -1.83 24.18 -1.27
C ALA A 200 -2.84 25.07 -0.53
N PRO A 201 -4.15 24.69 -0.55
CA PRO A 201 -5.20 25.47 0.07
C PRO A 201 -4.97 25.77 1.56
N ALA A 202 -5.52 26.88 2.06
CA ALA A 202 -5.40 27.26 3.47
C ALA A 202 -5.97 26.20 4.45
N ASP A 203 -6.99 25.47 4.01
CA ASP A 203 -7.67 24.39 4.74
C ASP A 203 -7.06 23.01 4.51
N ALA A 204 -5.90 22.92 3.83
CA ALA A 204 -5.22 21.65 3.57
C ALA A 204 -4.73 20.94 4.83
N LEU A 205 -4.52 21.64 5.95
CA LEU A 205 -4.03 21.04 7.18
C LEU A 205 -5.05 20.07 7.78
N LEU A 206 -4.70 18.80 7.83
CA LEU A 206 -5.59 17.73 8.34
C LEU A 206 -5.93 17.99 9.82
N GLY A 207 -7.23 18.15 10.11
CA GLY A 207 -7.72 18.40 11.46
C GLY A 207 -7.48 19.82 11.99
N GLY A 208 -6.80 20.70 11.22
CA GLY A 208 -6.64 22.12 11.55
C GLY A 208 -5.58 22.44 12.61
N GLU A 209 -4.87 21.45 13.17
CA GLU A 209 -3.82 21.64 14.19
C GLU A 209 -2.46 21.18 13.68
N GLU A 210 -1.45 22.07 13.74
CA GLU A 210 -0.08 21.72 13.36
C GLU A 210 0.60 20.78 14.37
N GLY A 211 1.60 20.01 13.90
CA GLY A 211 2.36 19.11 14.77
C GLY A 211 1.66 17.78 15.08
N GLN A 212 0.45 17.53 14.56
CA GLN A 212 -0.29 16.28 14.80
C GLN A 212 -0.04 15.20 13.73
N GLY A 213 0.69 15.52 12.64
CA GLY A 213 0.79 14.65 11.48
C GLY A 213 1.32 13.25 11.78
N PHE A 214 2.36 13.13 12.60
CA PHE A 214 2.89 11.82 12.99
C PHE A 214 1.91 11.01 13.85
N LYS A 215 1.21 11.66 14.77
CA LYS A 215 0.21 10.99 15.62
C LYS A 215 -0.98 10.49 14.79
N GLN A 216 -1.43 11.30 13.82
CA GLN A 216 -2.48 10.92 12.87
C GLN A 216 -2.03 9.71 12.03
N LEU A 217 -0.80 9.73 11.51
CA LEU A 217 -0.22 8.65 10.74
C LEU A 217 -0.08 7.35 11.55
N MET A 218 0.36 7.43 12.82
CA MET A 218 0.50 6.26 13.69
C MET A 218 -0.84 5.52 13.93
N ARG A 219 -1.96 6.25 13.97
CA ARG A 219 -3.30 5.65 14.11
C ARG A 219 -3.71 4.83 12.89
N THR A 220 -3.24 5.21 11.70
CA THR A 220 -3.55 4.52 10.44
C THR A 220 -2.55 3.41 10.10
N PHE A 221 -1.38 3.39 10.72
CA PHE A 221 -0.34 2.40 10.41
C PHE A 221 -0.75 0.95 10.72
N GLU A 222 -1.58 0.72 11.72
CA GLU A 222 -2.11 -0.62 11.99
C GLU A 222 -2.94 -1.10 10.80
N GLY A 223 -3.89 -0.27 10.33
CA GLY A 223 -4.70 -0.54 9.15
C GLY A 223 -3.86 -0.75 7.89
N ALA A 224 -2.85 0.10 7.65
CA ALA A 224 -1.96 -0.01 6.50
C ALA A 224 -1.14 -1.31 6.50
N ARG A 225 -0.66 -1.77 7.67
CA ARG A 225 0.05 -3.05 7.81
C ARG A 225 -0.86 -4.25 7.55
N ILE A 226 -2.10 -4.21 8.06
CA ILE A 226 -3.11 -5.24 7.82
C ILE A 226 -3.46 -5.30 6.32
N GLN A 227 -3.62 -4.17 5.68
CA GLN A 227 -3.79 -4.06 4.23
C GLN A 227 -2.63 -4.70 3.45
N THR A 228 -1.39 -4.39 3.85
CA THR A 228 -0.21 -4.97 3.22
C THR A 228 -0.13 -6.47 3.41
N ALA A 229 -0.51 -6.96 4.59
CA ALA A 229 -0.62 -8.40 4.86
C ALA A 229 -1.65 -9.06 3.93
N ALA A 230 -2.82 -8.46 3.75
CA ALA A 230 -3.85 -8.98 2.84
C ALA A 230 -3.38 -9.02 1.38
N ARG A 231 -2.66 -7.97 0.91
CA ARG A 231 -2.03 -7.99 -0.42
C ARG A 231 -1.02 -9.14 -0.56
N ALA A 232 -0.20 -9.34 0.45
CA ALA A 232 0.80 -10.41 0.46
C ALA A 232 0.14 -11.80 0.45
N VAL A 233 -0.94 -11.98 1.18
CA VAL A 233 -1.75 -13.22 1.18
C VAL A 233 -2.30 -13.51 -0.22
N GLY A 234 -2.83 -12.49 -0.92
CA GLY A 234 -3.31 -12.62 -2.30
C GLY A 234 -2.21 -13.05 -3.27
N VAL A 235 -1.03 -12.42 -3.18
CA VAL A 235 0.15 -12.78 -3.99
C VAL A 235 0.63 -14.20 -3.68
N ALA A 236 0.70 -14.59 -2.39
CA ALA A 236 1.08 -15.95 -1.97
C ALA A 236 0.13 -17.00 -2.52
N ARG A 237 -1.18 -16.73 -2.49
CA ARG A 237 -2.21 -17.60 -3.06
C ARG A 237 -2.06 -17.74 -4.56
N ARG A 238 -1.85 -16.65 -5.29
CA ARG A 238 -1.63 -16.71 -6.74
C ARG A 238 -0.40 -17.54 -7.10
N ALA A 239 0.70 -17.34 -6.39
CA ALA A 239 1.91 -18.12 -6.58
C ALA A 239 1.67 -19.64 -6.38
N LEU A 240 0.96 -20.01 -5.31
CA LEU A 240 0.58 -21.40 -5.03
C LEU A 240 -0.29 -21.98 -6.16
N GLU A 241 -1.31 -21.25 -6.63
CA GLU A 241 -2.19 -21.68 -7.71
C GLU A 241 -1.41 -21.95 -9.01
N LEU A 242 -0.54 -21.03 -9.41
CA LEU A 242 0.31 -21.16 -10.59
C LEU A 242 1.23 -22.39 -10.49
N GLY A 243 1.89 -22.58 -9.35
CA GLY A 243 2.77 -23.72 -9.11
C GLY A 243 2.02 -25.06 -9.16
N ARG A 244 0.84 -25.12 -8.53
CA ARG A 244 -0.03 -26.29 -8.54
C ARG A 244 -0.48 -26.64 -9.97
N ASP A 245 -1.00 -25.66 -10.68
CA ASP A 245 -1.57 -25.89 -12.01
C ASP A 245 -0.49 -26.31 -13.01
N TYR A 246 0.70 -25.70 -12.92
CA TYR A 246 1.85 -26.12 -13.70
C TYR A 246 2.30 -27.55 -13.36
N ALA A 247 2.38 -27.89 -12.06
CA ALA A 247 2.82 -29.22 -11.61
C ALA A 247 1.87 -30.35 -12.00
N LEU A 248 0.56 -30.08 -12.09
CA LEU A 248 -0.45 -31.01 -12.54
C LEU A 248 -0.35 -31.28 -14.05
N ASN A 249 -0.02 -30.30 -14.85
CA ASN A 249 -0.03 -30.37 -16.31
C ASN A 249 1.33 -30.75 -16.92
N ARG A 250 2.44 -30.32 -16.31
CA ARG A 250 3.79 -30.63 -16.81
C ARG A 250 4.18 -32.09 -16.54
N LYS A 251 4.61 -32.78 -17.58
CA LYS A 251 5.09 -34.17 -17.47
C LYS A 251 6.60 -34.25 -17.66
N GLN A 252 7.25 -35.06 -16.83
CA GLN A 252 8.65 -35.49 -16.97
C GLN A 252 8.76 -36.93 -16.52
N PHE A 253 9.68 -37.67 -17.12
CA PHE A 253 9.85 -39.11 -16.84
C PHE A 253 8.52 -39.88 -16.91
N GLY A 254 7.66 -39.55 -17.88
CA GLY A 254 6.40 -40.21 -18.18
C GLY A 254 5.21 -39.87 -17.27
N ARG A 255 5.34 -39.03 -16.27
CA ARG A 255 4.29 -38.65 -15.32
C ARG A 255 4.24 -37.18 -14.98
N ALA A 256 3.12 -36.70 -14.43
CA ALA A 256 2.98 -35.32 -13.97
C ALA A 256 3.99 -35.03 -12.86
N ILE A 257 4.61 -33.81 -12.89
CA ILE A 257 5.69 -33.50 -11.95
C ILE A 257 5.20 -33.38 -10.50
N VAL A 258 3.92 -33.16 -10.25
CA VAL A 258 3.31 -33.20 -8.91
C VAL A 258 3.49 -34.55 -8.22
N GLN A 259 3.66 -35.65 -8.98
CA GLN A 259 3.89 -37.00 -8.44
C GLN A 259 5.31 -37.20 -7.91
N PHE A 260 6.19 -36.25 -8.06
CA PHE A 260 7.52 -36.31 -7.46
C PHE A 260 7.47 -35.68 -6.05
N PRO A 261 7.92 -36.43 -5.00
CA PRO A 261 7.81 -35.95 -3.62
C PRO A 261 8.37 -34.56 -3.39
N ARG A 262 9.51 -34.21 -4.00
CA ARG A 262 10.13 -32.89 -3.84
C ARG A 262 9.34 -31.73 -4.47
N VAL A 263 8.46 -32.02 -5.42
CA VAL A 263 7.50 -31.03 -5.97
C VAL A 263 6.27 -30.94 -5.08
N ALA A 264 5.72 -32.10 -4.70
CA ALA A 264 4.56 -32.17 -3.81
C ALA A 264 4.83 -31.49 -2.46
N ASP A 265 6.02 -31.70 -1.86
CA ASP A 265 6.44 -31.07 -0.61
C ASP A 265 6.43 -29.54 -0.71
N LYS A 266 6.94 -28.97 -1.80
CA LYS A 266 6.91 -27.51 -2.01
C LYS A 266 5.48 -26.97 -2.02
N LEU A 267 4.56 -27.65 -2.70
CA LEU A 267 3.14 -27.23 -2.75
C LEU A 267 2.47 -27.37 -1.38
N ALA A 268 2.75 -28.46 -0.66
CA ALA A 268 2.20 -28.68 0.67
C ALA A 268 2.65 -27.59 1.65
N MET A 269 3.95 -27.27 1.69
CA MET A 269 4.48 -26.21 2.54
C MET A 269 3.95 -24.84 2.14
N SER A 270 3.86 -24.54 0.84
CA SER A 270 3.28 -23.29 0.36
C SER A 270 1.81 -23.12 0.77
N LEU A 271 1.04 -24.21 0.81
CA LEU A 271 -0.34 -24.19 1.29
C LEU A 271 -0.41 -23.92 2.79
N VAL A 272 0.41 -24.59 3.60
CA VAL A 272 0.48 -24.38 5.05
C VAL A 272 0.83 -22.94 5.38
N ASP A 273 1.88 -22.40 4.74
CA ASP A 273 2.33 -21.02 4.95
C ASP A 273 1.26 -20.00 4.54
N PHE A 274 0.61 -20.21 3.38
CA PHE A 274 -0.49 -19.38 2.91
C PHE A 274 -1.65 -19.34 3.91
N VAL A 275 -2.15 -20.50 4.35
CA VAL A 275 -3.27 -20.60 5.29
C VAL A 275 -2.91 -19.92 6.62
N THR A 276 -1.71 -20.17 7.14
CA THR A 276 -1.24 -19.58 8.39
C THR A 276 -1.14 -18.06 8.30
N ALA A 277 -0.56 -17.53 7.22
CA ALA A 277 -0.44 -16.09 7.00
C ALA A 277 -1.81 -15.41 6.84
N ARG A 278 -2.75 -16.06 6.14
CA ARG A 278 -4.12 -15.57 5.97
C ARG A 278 -4.85 -15.49 7.30
N GLU A 279 -4.85 -16.55 8.08
CA GLU A 279 -5.55 -16.57 9.37
C GLU A 279 -4.97 -15.56 10.37
N LEU A 280 -3.65 -15.38 10.39
CA LEU A 280 -3.03 -14.33 11.20
C LEU A 280 -3.43 -12.93 10.73
N SER A 281 -3.50 -12.70 9.42
CA SER A 281 -3.95 -11.42 8.84
C SER A 281 -5.41 -11.13 9.20
N TYR A 282 -6.29 -12.12 9.12
CA TYR A 282 -7.69 -12.01 9.51
C TYR A 282 -7.85 -11.82 11.03
N ALA A 283 -7.01 -12.45 11.85
CA ALA A 283 -7.00 -12.23 13.29
C ALA A 283 -6.59 -10.79 13.63
N ALA A 284 -5.57 -10.23 12.96
CA ALA A 284 -5.17 -8.84 13.13
C ALA A 284 -6.29 -7.86 12.69
N ALA A 285 -7.00 -8.17 11.59
CA ALA A 285 -8.14 -7.38 11.14
C ALA A 285 -9.28 -7.38 12.18
N ARG A 286 -9.65 -8.55 12.72
CA ARG A 286 -10.65 -8.67 13.81
C ARG A 286 -10.23 -7.92 15.08
N ALA A 287 -8.95 -7.93 15.41
CA ALA A 287 -8.44 -7.14 16.53
C ALA A 287 -8.63 -5.64 16.29
N LYS A 288 -8.34 -5.15 15.09
CA LYS A 288 -8.58 -3.75 14.70
C LYS A 288 -10.07 -3.40 14.75
N ASP A 289 -10.95 -4.26 14.24
CA ASP A 289 -12.41 -4.07 14.25
C ASP A 289 -12.97 -4.00 15.69
N SER A 290 -12.33 -4.66 16.66
CA SER A 290 -12.72 -4.59 18.07
C SER A 290 -12.34 -3.27 18.77
N GLY A 291 -11.69 -2.34 18.05
CA GLY A 291 -11.21 -1.07 18.59
C GLY A 291 -9.99 -1.17 19.53
N LYS A 292 -9.40 -2.35 19.64
CA LYS A 292 -8.19 -2.56 20.45
C LYS A 292 -6.94 -2.16 19.69
N ARG A 293 -5.93 -1.70 20.45
CA ARG A 293 -4.59 -1.52 19.89
C ARG A 293 -4.05 -2.87 19.41
N CYS A 294 -3.63 -2.93 18.16
CA CYS A 294 -3.21 -4.17 17.49
C CYS A 294 -1.91 -4.02 16.68
N ASP A 295 -1.03 -3.11 17.10
CA ASP A 295 0.24 -2.84 16.40
C ASP A 295 1.15 -4.07 16.31
N ILE A 296 1.13 -4.94 17.32
CA ILE A 296 1.90 -6.20 17.35
C ILE A 296 1.28 -7.22 16.37
N GLU A 297 -0.02 -7.43 16.48
CA GLU A 297 -0.77 -8.35 15.62
C GLU A 297 -0.67 -7.94 14.14
N ALA A 298 -0.80 -6.64 13.86
CA ALA A 298 -0.61 -6.07 12.52
C ALA A 298 0.83 -6.24 12.02
N GLY A 299 1.81 -6.03 12.91
CA GLY A 299 3.23 -6.26 12.61
C GLY A 299 3.54 -7.73 12.30
N MET A 300 3.03 -8.67 13.12
CA MET A 300 3.18 -10.11 12.89
C MET A 300 2.53 -10.54 11.57
N ALA A 301 1.31 -10.08 11.32
CA ALA A 301 0.58 -10.39 10.09
C ALA A 301 1.36 -9.93 8.85
N LYS A 302 1.82 -8.67 8.83
CA LYS A 302 2.58 -8.10 7.71
C LYS A 302 3.90 -8.83 7.51
N LEU A 303 4.64 -9.10 8.56
CA LEU A 303 5.94 -9.77 8.49
C LEU A 303 5.80 -11.20 7.94
N LEU A 304 4.86 -11.99 8.48
CA LEU A 304 4.64 -13.36 8.05
C LEU A 304 4.11 -13.40 6.62
N ALA A 305 3.07 -12.64 6.29
CA ALA A 305 2.45 -12.67 4.97
C ALA A 305 3.44 -12.25 3.87
N ALA A 306 4.26 -11.22 4.10
CA ALA A 306 5.28 -10.78 3.14
C ALA A 306 6.35 -11.85 2.89
N ARG A 307 6.80 -12.56 3.95
CA ARG A 307 7.73 -13.68 3.83
C ARG A 307 7.10 -14.86 3.08
N THR A 308 5.84 -15.16 3.38
CA THR A 308 5.06 -16.22 2.70
C THR A 308 4.88 -15.91 1.21
N ALA A 309 4.54 -14.67 0.85
CA ALA A 309 4.43 -14.28 -0.56
C ALA A 309 5.72 -14.53 -1.32
N TRP A 310 6.85 -14.16 -0.75
CA TRP A 310 8.16 -14.38 -1.35
C TRP A 310 8.49 -15.88 -1.46
N SER A 311 8.35 -16.65 -0.37
CA SER A 311 8.70 -18.09 -0.37
C SER A 311 7.82 -18.90 -1.31
N ASN A 312 6.51 -18.59 -1.39
CA ASN A 312 5.59 -19.25 -2.30
C ASN A 312 5.88 -18.92 -3.77
N ALA A 313 6.24 -17.65 -4.06
CA ALA A 313 6.60 -17.23 -5.41
C ALA A 313 7.89 -17.90 -5.87
N ASP A 314 8.92 -17.95 -5.02
CA ASP A 314 10.18 -18.64 -5.29
C ASP A 314 9.98 -20.16 -5.50
N ALA A 315 9.23 -20.81 -4.60
CA ALA A 315 8.91 -22.22 -4.72
C ALA A 315 8.13 -22.54 -6.02
N SER A 316 7.18 -21.68 -6.38
CA SER A 316 6.39 -21.83 -7.60
C SER A 316 7.24 -21.63 -8.85
N LEU A 317 8.10 -20.61 -8.87
CA LEU A 317 9.05 -20.37 -9.98
C LEU A 317 9.98 -21.59 -10.14
N GLN A 318 10.49 -22.13 -9.04
CA GLN A 318 11.34 -23.33 -9.06
C GLN A 318 10.58 -24.56 -9.62
N ILE A 319 9.28 -24.70 -9.33
CA ILE A 319 8.43 -25.77 -9.89
C ILE A 319 8.30 -25.61 -11.42
N HIS A 320 8.23 -24.38 -11.93
CA HIS A 320 8.19 -24.12 -13.37
C HIS A 320 9.53 -24.41 -14.07
N GLY A 321 10.63 -24.50 -13.33
CA GLY A 321 11.97 -24.69 -13.89
C GLY A 321 12.34 -23.54 -14.85
N GLY A 322 12.96 -23.85 -15.99
CA GLY A 322 13.34 -22.82 -16.99
C GLY A 322 12.18 -21.94 -17.46
N ASN A 323 10.98 -22.50 -17.55
CA ASN A 323 9.79 -21.73 -17.91
C ASN A 323 9.44 -20.65 -16.89
N GLY A 324 9.72 -20.87 -15.60
CA GLY A 324 9.51 -19.85 -14.56
C GLY A 324 10.38 -18.60 -14.72
N TYR A 325 11.51 -18.74 -15.42
CA TYR A 325 12.44 -17.62 -15.69
C TYR A 325 12.11 -16.83 -16.97
N ALA A 326 11.13 -17.31 -17.75
CA ALA A 326 10.69 -16.64 -18.96
C ALA A 326 9.56 -15.63 -18.64
N LEU A 327 9.65 -14.44 -19.25
CA LEU A 327 8.68 -13.34 -18.99
C LEU A 327 7.25 -13.67 -19.45
N GLU A 328 7.07 -14.62 -20.37
CA GLU A 328 5.75 -15.09 -20.82
C GLU A 328 4.98 -15.90 -19.78
N TYR A 329 5.67 -16.42 -18.73
CA TYR A 329 5.03 -17.09 -17.61
C TYR A 329 4.75 -16.14 -16.47
N GLU A 330 3.51 -16.08 -16.04
CA GLU A 330 3.04 -15.15 -15.02
C GLU A 330 3.82 -15.22 -13.70
N ILE A 331 4.35 -16.40 -13.36
CA ILE A 331 5.09 -16.59 -12.10
C ILE A 331 6.33 -15.70 -12.02
N SER A 332 6.96 -15.35 -13.13
CA SER A 332 8.10 -14.43 -13.16
C SER A 332 7.70 -13.03 -12.66
N ARG A 333 6.53 -12.54 -13.07
CA ARG A 333 5.93 -11.29 -12.59
C ARG A 333 5.58 -11.38 -11.11
N VAL A 334 4.92 -12.46 -10.71
CA VAL A 334 4.50 -12.67 -9.31
C VAL A 334 5.70 -12.70 -8.36
N LEU A 335 6.84 -13.28 -8.77
CA LEU A 335 8.07 -13.26 -7.99
C LEU A 335 8.60 -11.84 -7.79
N CYS A 336 8.66 -11.04 -8.86
CA CYS A 336 9.09 -9.65 -8.78
C CYS A 336 8.15 -8.82 -7.89
N ASP A 337 6.84 -9.03 -8.02
CA ASP A 337 5.80 -8.36 -7.22
C ASP A 337 5.89 -8.75 -5.73
N ALA A 338 6.19 -9.99 -5.43
CA ALA A 338 6.32 -10.47 -4.04
C ALA A 338 7.45 -9.78 -3.28
N ARG A 339 8.52 -9.35 -3.98
CA ARG A 339 9.71 -8.80 -3.33
C ARG A 339 9.44 -7.49 -2.59
N ILE A 340 8.63 -6.60 -3.16
CA ILE A 340 8.36 -5.29 -2.57
C ILE A 340 7.64 -5.38 -1.22
N LEU A 341 6.84 -6.42 -1.00
CA LEU A 341 6.04 -6.61 0.21
C LEU A 341 6.89 -6.69 1.49
N ASN A 342 8.16 -7.11 1.40
CA ASN A 342 9.09 -7.10 2.52
C ASN A 342 9.75 -5.73 2.76
N ILE A 343 9.67 -4.81 1.79
CA ILE A 343 10.42 -3.55 1.78
C ILE A 343 9.54 -2.38 2.23
N PHE A 344 8.38 -2.18 1.56
CA PHE A 344 7.55 -0.99 1.78
C PHE A 344 6.57 -1.13 2.96
N GLU A 345 5.95 0.00 3.33
CA GLU A 345 4.91 0.09 4.38
C GLU A 345 5.34 -0.53 5.72
N GLY A 346 6.59 -0.19 6.09
CA GLY A 346 7.28 -0.75 7.25
C GLY A 346 8.09 -1.99 6.87
N ALA A 347 9.40 -1.81 6.65
CA ALA A 347 10.32 -2.89 6.32
C ALA A 347 10.22 -4.06 7.32
N ALA A 348 10.61 -5.26 6.87
CA ALA A 348 10.56 -6.47 7.70
C ALA A 348 11.28 -6.28 9.04
N GLU A 349 12.39 -5.57 9.05
CA GLU A 349 13.20 -5.24 10.24
C GLU A 349 12.42 -4.33 11.21
N ILE A 350 11.66 -3.35 10.69
CA ILE A 350 10.82 -2.47 11.51
C ILE A 350 9.66 -3.27 12.14
N GLN A 351 9.05 -4.20 11.39
CA GLN A 351 8.00 -5.07 11.95
C GLN A 351 8.59 -5.95 13.08
N ALA A 352 9.75 -6.55 12.86
CA ALA A 352 10.43 -7.36 13.88
C ALA A 352 10.75 -6.53 15.14
N GLN A 353 11.19 -5.28 14.98
CA GLN A 353 11.45 -4.36 16.09
C GLN A 353 10.16 -4.04 16.88
N VAL A 354 9.05 -3.76 16.19
CA VAL A 354 7.73 -3.50 16.84
C VAL A 354 7.29 -4.71 17.65
N ILE A 355 7.39 -5.92 17.09
CA ILE A 355 7.03 -7.17 17.73
C ILE A 355 7.93 -7.41 18.97
N ALA A 356 9.26 -7.27 18.81
CA ALA A 356 10.21 -7.49 19.90
C ALA A 356 9.98 -6.53 21.06
N ARG A 357 9.74 -5.23 20.77
CA ARG A 357 9.39 -4.24 21.80
C ARG A 357 8.12 -4.63 22.55
N GLY A 358 7.08 -5.06 21.82
CA GLY A 358 5.84 -5.48 22.44
C GLY A 358 5.95 -6.72 23.34
N LEU A 359 6.88 -7.64 23.04
CA LEU A 359 7.17 -8.79 23.90
C LEU A 359 7.79 -8.37 25.25
N VAL A 360 8.57 -7.28 25.25
CA VAL A 360 9.22 -6.77 26.47
C VAL A 360 8.27 -5.92 27.30
N GLU A 361 7.52 -5.01 26.66
CA GLU A 361 6.64 -4.05 27.34
C GLU A 361 5.38 -4.69 27.93
N ARG A 362 4.86 -5.79 27.34
CA ARG A 362 3.68 -6.52 27.86
C ARG A 362 3.97 -7.37 29.11
N ARG A 363 5.18 -7.33 29.67
CA ARG A 363 5.51 -7.99 30.93
C ARG A 363 5.22 -7.14 32.21
N ASN A 364 4.72 -5.95 32.02
CA ASN A 364 4.22 -5.06 33.07
C ASN A 364 2.71 -4.85 32.85
#